data_27f68bb48d8d6eaf168f4b2d3a0f9e75
#
_entry.id   27f68bb48d8d6eaf168f4b2d3a0f9e75
#
_cell.length_a   1.000
_cell.length_b   1.000
_cell.length_c   1.000
_cell.angle_alpha   90.00
_cell.angle_beta   90.00
_cell.angle_gamma   90.00
#
_symmetry.space_group_name_H-M   'P 1'
#
loop_
_entity.id
_entity.type
_entity.pdbx_description
1 polymer ?
#
loop_
_entity_poly.entity_id
_entity_poly.type
_entity_poly.pdbx_seq_one_letter_code
_entity_poly.pdbx_strand_id
1 'polypeptide(L)'
;MKKEVNLRKYHAPVWNEPIIMEIGRKGQRGILVPEAEEEIRKKLDDAESYISANMRRRELPKLPELAQPQVVRHYIHLTQEILGMDETIDISSGTCTMKYSPKVNEILAGMPQMADVHPFQDEDTIQGILEIIYKLDLICREISGMDYFTFQPGGGSQAIYTNACLLRAYYESKGELAQRDEVITTIFSHPVDTASPRTAGFKVISLMPNTKGYPDLDSLKSICSERTAGLFITNPEDTGIFNPGVQEFVNAVHEVGGLCFYDQANLNGIMGIARAREAGFDACHFNLHKTFSSPHGSLGPGCGAYGVKEELAKFLPVPVVTFNSEKYHLEYDKPSSIGKVREFLGNIEVVLKAYAWIMSMGAEGLLETAHVAVINNNYLEKLLLAIPGITKPYAEGKRRLDQVRYSFEKLKEDTGVGTIDVMNRMVDFGIVNYFPSHVPWIVSEPMTPEPCESYSKEDIEYWAAVIRQVSKEAYSNPEIVKTAPHNSSSHKIINAETIDEHPQLWALSWNAYLKKKRVGEENVKIKK
;
A
#
# COMPACT_ATOMS: atom_id res chain seq x y z
N MET A 1 -34.35 -22.04 5.08
CA MET A 1 -34.20 -20.87 5.98
C MET A 1 -32.73 -20.41 5.90
N LYS A 2 -32.43 -19.18 5.46
CA LYS A 2 -31.07 -18.64 5.56
C LYS A 2 -30.74 -18.52 7.06
N LYS A 3 -29.63 -19.13 7.49
CA LYS A 3 -29.16 -19.04 8.87
C LYS A 3 -28.88 -17.56 9.15
N GLU A 4 -29.51 -16.98 10.15
CA GLU A 4 -29.24 -15.60 10.54
C GLU A 4 -27.82 -15.50 11.08
N VAL A 5 -27.03 -14.54 10.58
CA VAL A 5 -25.64 -14.36 11.00
C VAL A 5 -25.65 -13.71 12.38
N ASN A 6 -25.04 -14.37 13.35
CA ASN A 6 -24.93 -13.84 14.70
C ASN A 6 -23.79 -12.81 14.76
N LEU A 7 -24.12 -11.55 15.02
CA LEU A 7 -23.14 -10.46 15.11
C LEU A 7 -22.38 -10.51 16.43
N ARG A 8 -21.05 -10.44 16.35
CA ARG A 8 -20.17 -10.33 17.53
C ARG A 8 -20.34 -8.97 18.19
N LYS A 9 -20.02 -8.92 19.46
CA LYS A 9 -19.86 -7.67 20.22
C LYS A 9 -18.38 -7.56 20.58
N TYR A 10 -17.70 -6.62 19.95
CA TYR A 10 -16.32 -6.31 20.29
C TYR A 10 -16.28 -5.32 21.45
N HIS A 11 -15.30 -5.52 22.30
CA HIS A 11 -15.00 -4.62 23.41
C HIS A 11 -13.50 -4.62 23.68
N ALA A 12 -12.85 -3.47 23.49
CA ALA A 12 -11.43 -3.32 23.78
C ALA A 12 -11.17 -3.16 25.27
N PRO A 13 -10.06 -3.68 25.82
CA PRO A 13 -9.54 -3.23 27.10
C PRO A 13 -9.24 -1.73 27.06
N VAL A 14 -9.34 -1.05 28.20
CA VAL A 14 -8.93 0.35 28.34
C VAL A 14 -7.95 0.45 29.51
N TRP A 15 -6.69 0.68 29.19
CA TRP A 15 -5.61 0.76 30.17
C TRP A 15 -5.37 2.17 30.68
N ASN A 16 -5.86 3.21 29.99
CA ASN A 16 -5.50 4.61 30.23
C ASN A 16 -3.98 4.80 30.25
N GLU A 17 -3.28 4.10 29.35
CA GLU A 17 -1.83 4.07 29.29
C GLU A 17 -1.29 5.48 29.02
N PRO A 18 -0.40 6.02 29.87
CA PRO A 18 0.21 7.31 29.61
C PRO A 18 1.16 7.20 28.41
N ILE A 19 1.48 8.32 27.78
CA ILE A 19 2.50 8.28 26.72
C ILE A 19 3.88 7.95 27.34
N ILE A 20 4.72 7.27 26.54
CA ILE A 20 6.01 6.73 27.01
C ILE A 20 6.91 7.80 27.66
N MET A 21 6.80 9.05 27.23
CA MET A 21 7.57 10.19 27.77
C MET A 21 7.21 10.55 29.20
N GLU A 22 6.09 10.06 29.73
CA GLU A 22 5.60 10.37 31.08
C GLU A 22 5.95 9.31 32.13
N ILE A 23 6.33 8.09 31.71
CA ILE A 23 6.55 6.97 32.63
C ILE A 23 7.99 6.76 33.07
N GLY A 24 8.95 7.50 32.46
CA GLY A 24 10.37 7.39 32.79
C GLY A 24 10.75 8.05 34.12
N ARG A 25 11.82 7.56 34.71
CA ARG A 25 12.46 8.16 35.89
C ARG A 25 13.96 8.29 35.64
N LYS A 26 14.51 9.47 35.97
CA LYS A 26 15.93 9.73 35.83
C LYS A 26 16.78 8.64 36.53
N GLY A 27 17.77 8.12 35.81
CA GLY A 27 18.67 7.06 36.28
C GLY A 27 18.20 5.64 36.00
N GLN A 28 16.96 5.43 35.46
CA GLN A 28 16.57 4.10 34.99
C GLN A 28 17.26 3.76 33.68
N ARG A 29 17.71 2.51 33.55
CA ARG A 29 18.38 2.00 32.35
C ARG A 29 17.69 0.78 31.80
N GLY A 30 17.47 0.75 30.49
CA GLY A 30 16.91 -0.39 29.79
C GLY A 30 17.94 -1.48 29.56
N ILE A 31 19.03 -1.13 28.90
CA ILE A 31 20.15 -2.03 28.55
C ILE A 31 21.45 -1.35 28.94
N LEU A 32 22.38 -2.10 29.51
CA LEU A 32 23.76 -1.67 29.67
C LEU A 32 24.51 -2.02 28.37
N VAL A 33 24.87 -1.00 27.62
CA VAL A 33 25.70 -1.17 26.44
C VAL A 33 27.17 -1.27 26.85
N PRO A 34 27.99 -2.06 26.15
CA PRO A 34 29.45 -2.05 26.36
C PRO A 34 30.00 -0.63 26.17
N GLU A 35 31.03 -0.33 26.92
CA GLU A 35 31.76 0.92 26.70
C GLU A 35 32.54 0.84 25.37
N ALA A 36 32.60 1.95 24.65
CA ALA A 36 33.41 2.03 23.45
C ALA A 36 34.93 1.88 23.82
N GLU A 37 35.67 1.21 22.97
CA GLU A 37 37.11 1.04 23.11
C GLU A 37 37.83 2.39 23.19
N GLU A 38 38.94 2.43 23.93
CA GLU A 38 39.65 3.69 24.17
C GLU A 38 40.12 4.38 22.87
N GLU A 39 40.51 3.60 21.87
CA GLU A 39 40.92 4.11 20.56
C GLU A 39 39.78 4.80 19.82
N ILE A 40 38.58 4.25 19.92
CA ILE A 40 37.32 4.81 19.34
C ILE A 40 36.98 6.09 20.08
N ARG A 41 37.05 6.10 21.42
CA ARG A 41 36.77 7.29 22.23
C ARG A 41 37.72 8.44 21.87
N LYS A 42 39.05 8.18 21.74
CA LYS A 42 40.03 9.18 21.33
C LYS A 42 39.70 9.80 19.97
N LYS A 43 39.21 9.01 19.02
CA LYS A 43 38.78 9.52 17.71
C LYS A 43 37.45 10.31 17.77
N LEU A 44 36.55 9.97 18.69
CA LEU A 44 35.31 10.68 18.87
C LEU A 44 35.47 12.05 19.53
N ASP A 45 36.45 12.22 20.44
CA ASP A 45 36.73 13.50 21.11
C ASP A 45 37.00 14.64 20.12
N ASP A 46 37.61 14.32 18.96
CA ASP A 46 37.82 15.27 17.88
C ASP A 46 36.62 15.48 16.96
N ALA A 47 35.70 14.51 16.89
CA ALA A 47 34.59 14.56 15.93
C ALA A 47 33.64 15.74 16.20
N GLU A 48 33.44 16.10 17.45
CA GLU A 48 32.62 17.28 17.80
C GLU A 48 33.24 18.59 17.28
N SER A 49 34.55 18.65 17.10
CA SER A 49 35.23 19.85 16.58
C SER A 49 34.84 20.23 15.17
N TYR A 50 34.39 19.26 14.36
CA TYR A 50 33.88 19.46 12.99
C TYR A 50 32.48 20.07 12.94
N ILE A 51 31.72 20.04 14.06
CA ILE A 51 30.40 20.63 14.12
C ILE A 51 30.51 22.05 14.64
N SER A 52 30.01 23.02 13.91
CA SER A 52 29.96 24.42 14.33
C SER A 52 29.34 24.58 15.71
N ALA A 53 29.90 25.36 16.61
CA ALA A 53 29.46 25.52 17.99
C ALA A 53 28.00 26.00 18.13
N ASN A 54 27.51 26.77 17.16
CA ASN A 54 26.10 27.22 17.11
C ASN A 54 25.12 26.12 16.65
N MET A 55 25.62 25.04 16.05
CA MET A 55 24.83 23.87 15.64
C MET A 55 24.84 22.77 16.70
N ARG A 56 25.77 22.81 17.66
CA ARG A 56 25.85 21.80 18.72
C ARG A 56 24.69 21.96 19.70
N ARG A 57 24.14 20.82 20.13
CA ARG A 57 23.19 20.81 21.25
C ARG A 57 23.89 21.26 22.53
N ARG A 58 23.23 22.13 23.28
CA ARG A 58 23.70 22.55 24.62
C ARG A 58 23.33 21.53 25.70
N GLU A 59 22.28 20.77 25.48
CA GLU A 59 21.75 19.75 26.39
C GLU A 59 21.43 18.48 25.61
N LEU A 60 21.58 17.33 26.26
CA LEU A 60 21.11 16.05 25.69
C LEU A 60 19.61 16.06 25.46
N PRO A 61 19.08 15.30 24.48
CA PRO A 61 17.66 15.15 24.29
C PRO A 61 17.02 14.61 25.57
N LYS A 62 15.89 15.19 25.97
CA LYS A 62 15.09 14.70 27.11
C LYS A 62 14.30 13.47 26.69
N LEU A 63 14.96 12.34 26.54
CA LEU A 63 14.35 11.05 26.27
C LEU A 63 13.88 10.40 27.58
N PRO A 64 12.84 9.54 27.55
CA PRO A 64 12.41 8.80 28.73
C PRO A 64 13.47 7.77 29.13
N GLU A 65 13.79 7.71 30.42
CA GLU A 65 14.68 6.69 30.97
C GLU A 65 13.81 5.59 31.60
N LEU A 66 13.83 4.39 30.99
CA LEU A 66 12.92 3.28 31.28
C LEU A 66 13.69 1.96 31.41
N ALA A 67 13.23 1.09 32.31
CA ALA A 67 13.67 -0.29 32.33
C ALA A 67 12.94 -1.10 31.23
N GLN A 68 13.61 -2.10 30.64
CA GLN A 68 13.01 -2.97 29.61
C GLN A 68 11.61 -3.49 29.96
N PRO A 69 11.34 -4.03 31.17
CA PRO A 69 10.00 -4.52 31.49
C PRO A 69 8.92 -3.43 31.44
N GLN A 70 9.27 -2.16 31.69
CA GLN A 70 8.33 -1.05 31.59
C GLN A 70 7.99 -0.76 30.13
N VAL A 71 9.00 -0.74 29.25
CA VAL A 71 8.81 -0.57 27.80
C VAL A 71 7.92 -1.69 27.23
N VAL A 72 8.23 -2.95 27.59
CA VAL A 72 7.46 -4.11 27.12
C VAL A 72 6.00 -4.01 27.59
N ARG A 73 5.74 -3.75 28.88
CA ARG A 73 4.37 -3.63 29.37
C ARG A 73 3.61 -2.48 28.72
N HIS A 74 4.25 -1.33 28.55
CA HIS A 74 3.65 -0.18 27.89
C HIS A 74 3.11 -0.54 26.50
N TYR A 75 3.94 -1.14 25.64
CA TYR A 75 3.52 -1.52 24.30
C TYR A 75 2.55 -2.71 24.27
N ILE A 76 2.65 -3.66 25.23
CA ILE A 76 1.66 -4.74 25.34
C ILE A 76 0.28 -4.16 25.69
N HIS A 77 0.19 -3.20 26.63
CA HIS A 77 -1.08 -2.54 26.95
C HIS A 77 -1.67 -1.86 25.72
N LEU A 78 -0.87 -1.10 24.97
CA LEU A 78 -1.34 -0.45 23.75
C LEU A 78 -1.80 -1.45 22.69
N THR A 79 -1.11 -2.60 22.53
CA THR A 79 -1.51 -3.62 21.55
C THR A 79 -2.84 -4.29 21.91
N GLN A 80 -3.19 -4.37 23.20
CA GLN A 80 -4.48 -4.91 23.62
C GLN A 80 -5.65 -3.95 23.39
N GLU A 81 -5.36 -2.66 23.21
CA GLU A 81 -6.37 -1.62 23.00
C GLU A 81 -6.80 -1.49 21.53
N ILE A 82 -6.11 -2.13 20.60
CA ILE A 82 -6.37 -2.04 19.16
C ILE A 82 -6.71 -3.42 18.57
N LEU A 83 -7.49 -3.41 17.49
CA LEU A 83 -7.70 -4.60 16.66
C LEU A 83 -6.51 -4.77 15.72
N GLY A 84 -5.81 -5.90 15.87
CA GLY A 84 -4.75 -6.30 14.96
C GLY A 84 -5.31 -6.84 13.65
N MET A 85 -4.47 -6.85 12.61
CA MET A 85 -4.87 -7.35 11.28
C MET A 85 -5.20 -8.85 11.28
N ASP A 86 -4.59 -9.63 12.18
CA ASP A 86 -4.88 -11.06 12.32
C ASP A 86 -6.19 -11.32 13.10
N GLU A 87 -6.78 -10.32 13.72
CA GLU A 87 -7.98 -10.43 14.56
C GLU A 87 -9.24 -9.94 13.85
N THR A 88 -9.10 -9.14 12.82
CA THR A 88 -10.20 -8.53 12.06
C THR A 88 -10.39 -9.19 10.70
N ILE A 89 -11.60 -9.06 10.16
CA ILE A 89 -11.90 -9.39 8.76
C ILE A 89 -11.68 -8.12 7.95
N ASP A 90 -10.45 -7.91 7.46
CA ASP A 90 -10.12 -6.72 6.69
C ASP A 90 -10.34 -6.94 5.19
N ILE A 91 -11.58 -6.70 4.76
CA ILE A 91 -11.99 -6.79 3.34
C ILE A 91 -11.90 -5.43 2.63
N SER A 92 -11.77 -4.34 3.39
CA SER A 92 -11.95 -2.98 2.87
C SER A 92 -10.70 -2.13 2.95
N SER A 93 -9.69 -2.49 2.26
CA SER A 93 -8.45 -1.71 2.24
C SER A 93 -8.26 -0.85 0.99
N GLY A 94 -9.34 -0.52 0.28
CA GLY A 94 -9.25 0.16 -0.99
C GLY A 94 -8.51 -0.71 -2.01
N THR A 95 -7.46 -0.19 -2.64
CA THR A 95 -6.60 -0.95 -3.56
C THR A 95 -5.41 -1.63 -2.85
N CYS A 96 -5.37 -1.63 -1.53
CA CYS A 96 -4.31 -2.26 -0.73
C CYS A 96 -4.82 -3.55 -0.12
N THR A 97 -4.92 -4.62 -0.91
CA THR A 97 -5.35 -5.93 -0.44
C THR A 97 -4.48 -6.41 0.71
N MET A 98 -5.09 -6.62 1.86
CA MET A 98 -4.41 -7.14 3.05
C MET A 98 -4.65 -8.65 3.16
N LYS A 99 -4.01 -9.42 2.28
CA LYS A 99 -4.12 -10.88 2.30
C LYS A 99 -3.52 -11.48 3.56
N TYR A 100 -4.06 -12.63 3.96
CA TYR A 100 -3.41 -13.45 4.96
C TYR A 100 -1.98 -13.79 4.53
N SER A 101 -1.01 -13.52 5.39
CA SER A 101 0.37 -13.93 5.21
C SER A 101 0.64 -15.18 6.03
N PRO A 102 1.00 -16.32 5.40
CA PRO A 102 1.33 -17.53 6.13
C PRO A 102 2.44 -17.27 7.15
N LYS A 103 2.24 -17.70 8.40
CA LYS A 103 3.20 -17.44 9.49
C LYS A 103 4.58 -18.05 9.23
N VAL A 104 4.67 -19.10 8.39
CA VAL A 104 5.94 -19.66 7.94
C VAL A 104 6.79 -18.64 7.18
N ASN A 105 6.16 -17.69 6.46
CA ASN A 105 6.88 -16.64 5.75
C ASN A 105 7.63 -15.70 6.71
N GLU A 106 7.02 -15.40 7.87
CA GLU A 106 7.66 -14.62 8.94
C GLU A 106 8.84 -15.37 9.57
N ILE A 107 8.67 -16.68 9.78
CA ILE A 107 9.74 -17.54 10.31
C ILE A 107 10.93 -17.55 9.35
N LEU A 108 10.69 -17.73 8.05
CA LEU A 108 11.75 -17.76 7.04
C LEU A 108 12.47 -16.40 6.93
N ALA A 109 11.73 -15.31 6.97
CA ALA A 109 12.30 -13.96 6.90
C ALA A 109 13.11 -13.60 8.17
N GLY A 110 12.72 -14.12 9.33
CA GLY A 110 13.42 -13.93 10.61
C GLY A 110 14.61 -14.89 10.84
N MET A 111 14.91 -15.80 9.92
CA MET A 111 16.07 -16.69 10.06
C MET A 111 17.38 -15.88 10.01
N PRO A 112 18.42 -16.25 10.80
CA PRO A 112 19.71 -15.56 10.80
C PRO A 112 20.34 -15.41 9.40
N GLN A 113 20.14 -16.40 8.52
CA GLN A 113 20.62 -16.37 7.13
C GLN A 113 20.00 -15.24 6.29
N MET A 114 18.90 -14.65 6.77
CA MET A 114 18.24 -13.51 6.14
C MET A 114 18.37 -12.22 6.96
N ALA A 115 18.17 -12.32 8.27
CA ALA A 115 18.11 -11.14 9.15
C ALA A 115 19.50 -10.61 9.55
N ASP A 116 20.52 -11.48 9.64
CA ASP A 116 21.85 -11.13 10.13
C ASP A 116 22.87 -10.90 9.01
N VAL A 117 22.42 -10.72 7.77
CA VAL A 117 23.33 -10.43 6.63
C VAL A 117 23.52 -8.94 6.43
N HIS A 118 24.75 -8.55 6.05
CA HIS A 118 25.04 -7.17 5.71
C HIS A 118 24.86 -6.94 4.19
N PRO A 119 24.25 -5.83 3.74
CA PRO A 119 23.99 -5.57 2.32
C PRO A 119 25.24 -5.49 1.43
N PHE A 120 26.41 -5.19 1.98
CA PHE A 120 27.70 -5.17 1.30
C PHE A 120 28.57 -6.40 1.64
N GLN A 121 27.96 -7.45 2.12
CA GLN A 121 28.65 -8.70 2.34
C GLN A 121 29.09 -9.31 1.00
N ASP A 122 30.16 -10.09 1.02
CA ASP A 122 30.68 -10.75 -0.17
C ASP A 122 29.61 -11.63 -0.84
N GLU A 123 29.50 -11.55 -2.16
CA GLU A 123 28.49 -12.28 -2.95
C GLU A 123 28.54 -13.79 -2.72
N ASP A 124 29.72 -14.35 -2.48
CA ASP A 124 29.89 -15.78 -2.20
C ASP A 124 29.18 -16.23 -0.90
N THR A 125 28.92 -15.30 0.01
CA THR A 125 28.27 -15.56 1.29
C THR A 125 26.75 -15.37 1.26
N ILE A 126 26.20 -14.80 0.18
CA ILE A 126 24.77 -14.48 0.02
C ILE A 126 24.15 -15.15 -1.21
N GLN A 127 24.75 -16.22 -1.71
CA GLN A 127 24.30 -16.89 -2.93
C GLN A 127 22.83 -17.33 -2.89
N GLY A 128 22.35 -17.80 -1.73
CA GLY A 128 20.94 -18.19 -1.56
C GLY A 128 19.97 -17.01 -1.71
N ILE A 129 20.34 -15.82 -1.22
CA ILE A 129 19.52 -14.60 -1.39
C ILE A 129 19.50 -14.18 -2.86
N LEU A 130 20.64 -14.18 -3.52
CA LEU A 130 20.73 -13.83 -4.95
C LEU A 130 19.96 -14.84 -5.81
N GLU A 131 20.01 -16.14 -5.46
CA GLU A 131 19.21 -17.18 -6.12
C GLU A 131 17.70 -16.91 -6.01
N ILE A 132 17.21 -16.53 -4.83
CA ILE A 132 15.80 -16.22 -4.60
C ILE A 132 15.38 -15.05 -5.49
N ILE A 133 16.17 -13.97 -5.53
CA ILE A 133 15.90 -12.79 -6.36
C ILE A 133 15.86 -13.18 -7.84
N TYR A 134 16.84 -13.92 -8.32
CA TYR A 134 16.92 -14.36 -9.71
C TYR A 134 15.73 -15.27 -10.08
N LYS A 135 15.39 -16.25 -9.24
CA LYS A 135 14.25 -17.15 -9.49
C LYS A 135 12.91 -16.40 -9.46
N LEU A 136 12.76 -15.43 -8.56
CA LEU A 136 11.55 -14.60 -8.54
C LEU A 136 11.45 -13.74 -9.80
N ASP A 137 12.56 -13.22 -10.34
CA ASP A 137 12.59 -12.52 -11.62
C ASP A 137 12.05 -13.45 -12.74
N LEU A 138 12.53 -14.70 -12.85
CA LEU A 138 12.06 -15.67 -13.84
C LEU A 138 10.55 -15.95 -13.70
N ILE A 139 10.05 -16.08 -12.46
CA ILE A 139 8.62 -16.29 -12.20
C ILE A 139 7.81 -15.06 -12.64
N CYS A 140 8.27 -13.86 -12.29
CA CYS A 140 7.60 -12.61 -12.66
C CYS A 140 7.55 -12.41 -14.19
N ARG A 141 8.60 -12.82 -14.91
CA ARG A 141 8.63 -12.84 -16.39
C ARG A 141 7.53 -13.76 -16.93
N GLU A 142 7.38 -14.96 -16.36
CA GLU A 142 6.32 -15.89 -16.79
C GLU A 142 4.93 -15.33 -16.50
N ILE A 143 4.70 -14.74 -15.34
CA ILE A 143 3.40 -14.16 -14.97
C ILE A 143 3.01 -13.00 -15.91
N SER A 144 3.95 -12.14 -16.30
CA SER A 144 3.67 -10.89 -17.02
C SER A 144 3.96 -10.94 -18.53
N GLY A 145 4.83 -11.87 -18.95
CA GLY A 145 5.43 -11.89 -20.29
C GLY A 145 6.56 -10.88 -20.49
N MET A 146 6.95 -10.09 -19.50
CA MET A 146 8.11 -9.19 -19.58
C MET A 146 9.42 -9.98 -19.54
N ASP A 147 10.50 -9.33 -19.99
CA ASP A 147 11.78 -10.00 -20.16
C ASP A 147 12.72 -9.87 -18.95
N TYR A 148 12.57 -8.81 -18.13
CA TYR A 148 13.40 -8.55 -16.96
C TYR A 148 12.63 -7.86 -15.84
N PHE A 149 12.96 -8.20 -14.60
CA PHE A 149 12.40 -7.53 -13.39
C PHE A 149 13.48 -6.99 -12.48
N THR A 150 13.13 -5.92 -11.76
CA THR A 150 13.85 -5.43 -10.59
C THR A 150 12.91 -5.37 -9.39
N PHE A 151 13.46 -5.61 -8.19
CA PHE A 151 12.74 -5.56 -6.92
C PHE A 151 13.19 -4.39 -6.04
N GLN A 152 13.95 -3.45 -6.60
CA GLN A 152 14.41 -2.27 -5.86
C GLN A 152 13.26 -1.35 -5.41
N PRO A 153 12.20 -1.10 -6.23
CA PRO A 153 11.14 -0.20 -5.79
C PRO A 153 10.47 -0.69 -4.50
N GLY A 154 10.37 0.19 -3.50
CA GLY A 154 9.79 -0.10 -2.20
C GLY A 154 8.26 -0.14 -2.16
N GLY A 155 7.61 -0.12 -3.32
CA GLY A 155 6.15 -0.17 -3.48
C GLY A 155 5.71 0.35 -4.84
N GLY A 156 4.39 0.34 -5.10
CA GLY A 156 3.82 0.76 -6.38
C GLY A 156 4.18 2.18 -6.77
N SER A 157 4.08 3.13 -5.86
CA SER A 157 4.43 4.53 -6.13
C SER A 157 5.86 4.70 -6.62
N GLN A 158 6.80 3.96 -6.02
CA GLN A 158 8.20 4.01 -6.45
C GLN A 158 8.42 3.24 -7.76
N ALA A 159 7.67 2.15 -8.02
CA ALA A 159 7.73 1.44 -9.29
C ALA A 159 7.23 2.31 -10.45
N ILE A 160 6.12 3.02 -10.27
CA ILE A 160 5.59 3.97 -11.26
C ILE A 160 6.56 5.13 -11.47
N TYR A 161 7.19 5.65 -10.41
CA TYR A 161 8.23 6.66 -10.53
C TYR A 161 9.48 6.13 -11.25
N THR A 162 9.87 4.88 -10.97
CA THR A 162 10.96 4.18 -11.69
C THR A 162 10.67 4.10 -13.18
N ASN A 163 9.40 3.75 -13.55
CA ASN A 163 8.98 3.75 -14.95
C ASN A 163 9.08 5.15 -15.58
N ALA A 164 8.66 6.18 -14.88
CA ALA A 164 8.75 7.57 -15.39
C ALA A 164 10.21 8.01 -15.58
N CYS A 165 11.11 7.63 -14.66
CA CYS A 165 12.55 7.89 -14.82
C CYS A 165 13.15 7.11 -16.01
N LEU A 166 12.75 5.86 -16.18
CA LEU A 166 13.18 5.02 -17.30
C LEU A 166 12.67 5.61 -18.63
N LEU A 167 11.43 6.07 -18.69
CA LEU A 167 10.86 6.74 -19.85
C LEU A 167 11.68 7.98 -20.25
N ARG A 168 12.11 8.79 -19.26
CA ARG A 168 13.03 9.91 -19.51
C ARG A 168 14.36 9.45 -20.12
N ALA A 169 15.02 8.47 -19.49
CA ALA A 169 16.29 7.94 -19.97
C ALA A 169 16.17 7.35 -21.40
N TYR A 170 15.07 6.70 -21.69
CA TYR A 170 14.78 6.17 -23.01
C TYR A 170 14.72 7.29 -24.06
N TYR A 171 13.92 8.34 -23.85
CA TYR A 171 13.83 9.46 -24.80
C TYR A 171 15.08 10.33 -24.83
N GLU A 172 15.78 10.48 -23.71
CA GLU A 172 17.08 11.15 -23.67
C GLU A 172 18.10 10.42 -24.56
N SER A 173 18.16 9.07 -24.50
CA SER A 173 19.02 8.26 -25.35
C SER A 173 18.73 8.38 -26.84
N LYS A 174 17.52 8.81 -27.20
CA LYS A 174 17.09 9.08 -28.57
C LYS A 174 17.21 10.55 -28.98
N GLY A 175 17.49 11.45 -28.04
CA GLY A 175 17.49 12.89 -28.28
C GLY A 175 16.08 13.50 -28.39
N GLU A 176 15.04 12.77 -27.96
CA GLU A 176 13.63 13.14 -28.13
C GLU A 176 13.00 13.70 -26.83
N LEU A 177 13.71 13.71 -25.69
CA LEU A 177 13.14 14.07 -24.39
C LEU A 177 12.48 15.45 -24.34
N ALA A 178 13.03 16.42 -25.08
CA ALA A 178 12.45 17.78 -25.13
C ALA A 178 11.10 17.83 -25.87
N GLN A 179 10.86 16.90 -26.78
CA GLN A 179 9.63 16.80 -27.57
C GLN A 179 8.60 15.91 -26.89
N ARG A 180 9.03 14.82 -26.28
CA ARG A 180 8.20 13.79 -25.61
C ARG A 180 7.95 14.14 -24.16
N ASP A 181 7.06 15.10 -23.87
CA ASP A 181 6.85 15.68 -22.53
C ASP A 181 5.48 15.38 -21.93
N GLU A 182 4.62 14.61 -22.60
CA GLU A 182 3.26 14.30 -22.16
C GLU A 182 3.08 12.83 -21.82
N VAL A 183 2.52 12.55 -20.62
CA VAL A 183 2.06 11.23 -20.20
C VAL A 183 0.55 11.25 -20.05
N ILE A 184 -0.11 10.24 -20.61
CA ILE A 184 -1.57 10.09 -20.55
C ILE A 184 -1.89 9.02 -19.51
N THR A 185 -2.94 9.26 -18.71
CA THR A 185 -3.51 8.29 -17.77
C THR A 185 -5.03 8.41 -17.74
N THR A 186 -5.72 7.58 -16.95
CA THR A 186 -7.16 7.69 -16.75
C THR A 186 -7.47 8.21 -15.35
N ILE A 187 -8.61 8.85 -15.18
CA ILE A 187 -9.04 9.36 -13.86
C ILE A 187 -9.32 8.22 -12.87
N PHE A 188 -9.63 7.02 -13.35
CA PHE A 188 -9.87 5.84 -12.55
C PHE A 188 -8.61 4.98 -12.33
N SER A 189 -7.48 5.35 -12.92
CA SER A 189 -6.18 4.79 -12.55
C SER A 189 -5.76 5.27 -11.16
N HIS A 190 -4.81 4.58 -10.56
CA HIS A 190 -4.32 4.96 -9.25
C HIS A 190 -3.79 6.42 -9.26
N PRO A 191 -4.04 7.26 -8.23
CA PRO A 191 -3.57 8.66 -8.19
C PRO A 191 -2.09 8.85 -8.45
N VAL A 192 -1.27 7.83 -8.16
CA VAL A 192 0.17 7.83 -8.38
C VAL A 192 0.53 7.79 -9.87
N ASP A 193 -0.34 7.26 -10.74
CA ASP A 193 -0.16 7.31 -12.21
C ASP A 193 -0.19 8.75 -12.75
N THR A 194 -0.75 9.67 -11.97
CA THR A 194 -0.67 11.11 -12.23
C THR A 194 0.51 11.76 -11.51
N ALA A 195 0.74 11.42 -10.25
CA ALA A 195 1.73 12.09 -9.40
C ALA A 195 3.18 11.76 -9.79
N SER A 196 3.49 10.49 -10.05
CA SER A 196 4.87 10.06 -10.35
C SER A 196 5.42 10.61 -11.66
N PRO A 197 4.69 10.58 -12.79
CA PRO A 197 5.17 11.23 -14.02
C PRO A 197 5.36 12.74 -13.86
N ARG A 198 4.48 13.42 -13.12
CA ARG A 198 4.66 14.86 -12.81
C ARG A 198 5.93 15.11 -12.02
N THR A 199 6.21 14.28 -11.02
CA THR A 199 7.45 14.37 -10.23
C THR A 199 8.69 14.14 -11.10
N ALA A 200 8.58 13.29 -12.11
CA ALA A 200 9.65 13.08 -13.10
C ALA A 200 9.73 14.19 -14.16
N GLY A 201 8.85 15.18 -14.15
CA GLY A 201 8.86 16.36 -15.01
C GLY A 201 8.00 16.26 -16.28
N PHE A 202 7.14 15.26 -16.40
CA PHE A 202 6.17 15.17 -17.49
C PHE A 202 4.91 15.99 -17.20
N LYS A 203 4.26 16.46 -18.24
CA LYS A 203 2.88 16.92 -18.18
C LYS A 203 1.95 15.73 -18.22
N VAL A 204 0.93 15.71 -17.37
CA VAL A 204 0.01 14.58 -17.29
C VAL A 204 -1.38 14.99 -17.75
N ILE A 205 -1.94 14.23 -18.67
CA ILE A 205 -3.29 14.35 -19.18
C ILE A 205 -4.12 13.18 -18.65
N SER A 206 -5.19 13.46 -17.90
CA SER A 206 -6.08 12.44 -17.34
C SER A 206 -7.36 12.35 -18.18
N LEU A 207 -7.62 11.17 -18.71
CA LEU A 207 -8.84 10.88 -19.47
C LEU A 207 -10.02 10.70 -18.51
N MET A 208 -11.14 11.29 -18.85
CA MET A 208 -12.41 11.07 -18.17
C MET A 208 -13.10 9.81 -18.73
N PRO A 209 -13.93 9.13 -17.92
CA PRO A 209 -14.70 8.00 -18.42
C PRO A 209 -15.81 8.46 -19.37
N ASN A 210 -16.17 7.60 -20.32
CA ASN A 210 -17.38 7.75 -21.10
C ASN A 210 -18.64 7.48 -20.26
N THR A 211 -19.83 7.63 -20.84
CA THR A 211 -21.10 7.44 -20.15
C THR A 211 -21.32 6.01 -19.63
N LYS A 212 -20.55 5.03 -20.13
CA LYS A 212 -20.58 3.62 -19.67
C LYS A 212 -19.56 3.35 -18.54
N GLY A 213 -18.77 4.35 -18.14
CA GLY A 213 -17.77 4.23 -17.09
C GLY A 213 -16.43 3.63 -17.53
N TYR A 214 -16.19 3.52 -18.84
CA TYR A 214 -14.88 3.11 -19.38
C TYR A 214 -14.07 4.32 -19.80
N PRO A 215 -12.72 4.25 -19.80
CA PRO A 215 -11.92 5.25 -20.48
C PRO A 215 -12.36 5.40 -21.92
N ASP A 216 -12.31 6.63 -22.44
CA ASP A 216 -12.79 6.93 -23.78
C ASP A 216 -11.66 6.86 -24.80
N LEU A 217 -11.72 5.87 -25.71
CA LEU A 217 -10.69 5.64 -26.73
C LEU A 217 -10.62 6.78 -27.76
N ASP A 218 -11.76 7.37 -28.13
CA ASP A 218 -11.76 8.48 -29.09
C ASP A 218 -11.11 9.72 -28.50
N SER A 219 -11.35 9.98 -27.21
CA SER A 219 -10.65 11.02 -26.47
C SER A 219 -9.15 10.75 -26.42
N LEU A 220 -8.71 9.50 -26.15
CA LEU A 220 -7.30 9.15 -26.20
C LEU A 220 -6.68 9.46 -27.57
N LYS A 221 -7.29 8.96 -28.65
CA LYS A 221 -6.80 9.19 -30.01
C LYS A 221 -6.69 10.67 -30.38
N SER A 222 -7.62 11.49 -29.88
CA SER A 222 -7.64 12.93 -30.15
C SER A 222 -6.50 13.72 -29.49
N ILE A 223 -5.93 13.21 -28.40
CA ILE A 223 -4.84 13.85 -27.65
C ILE A 223 -3.47 13.23 -27.94
N CYS A 224 -3.42 12.00 -28.50
CA CYS A 224 -2.16 11.39 -28.91
C CYS A 224 -1.46 12.24 -29.98
N SER A 225 -0.19 12.50 -29.79
CA SER A 225 0.63 13.33 -30.68
C SER A 225 2.11 12.96 -30.58
N GLU A 226 2.96 13.61 -31.36
CA GLU A 226 4.42 13.47 -31.23
C GLU A 226 4.97 13.88 -29.84
N ARG A 227 4.17 14.59 -29.02
CA ARG A 227 4.51 14.92 -27.66
C ARG A 227 4.22 13.81 -26.67
N THR A 228 3.45 12.80 -27.05
CA THR A 228 3.09 11.69 -26.16
C THR A 228 4.32 10.85 -25.86
N ALA A 229 4.79 10.91 -24.63
CA ALA A 229 5.85 10.05 -24.11
C ALA A 229 5.31 8.66 -23.74
N GLY A 230 4.12 8.59 -23.15
CA GLY A 230 3.55 7.29 -22.81
C GLY A 230 2.15 7.32 -22.21
N LEU A 231 1.62 6.10 -22.04
CA LEU A 231 0.36 5.80 -21.35
C LEU A 231 0.66 5.04 -20.07
N PHE A 232 0.14 5.54 -18.95
CA PHE A 232 0.18 4.87 -17.64
C PHE A 232 -1.25 4.53 -17.25
N ILE A 233 -1.58 3.25 -17.17
CA ILE A 233 -2.96 2.81 -16.97
C ILE A 233 -3.04 1.62 -16.02
N THR A 234 -4.00 1.69 -15.09
CA THR A 234 -4.42 0.58 -14.24
C THR A 234 -5.57 -0.18 -14.91
N ASN A 235 -5.53 -1.53 -14.94
CA ASN A 235 -6.63 -2.36 -15.45
C ASN A 235 -6.64 -3.74 -14.79
N PRO A 236 -7.63 -4.13 -13.94
CA PRO A 236 -8.84 -3.33 -13.62
C PRO A 236 -8.51 -2.00 -12.97
N GLU A 237 -9.36 -0.99 -13.21
CA GLU A 237 -9.22 0.32 -12.59
C GLU A 237 -9.64 0.30 -11.10
N ASP A 238 -9.34 1.34 -10.34
CA ASP A 238 -9.69 1.49 -8.92
C ASP A 238 -11.19 1.30 -8.62
N THR A 239 -12.04 1.49 -9.61
CA THR A 239 -13.47 1.19 -9.51
C THR A 239 -13.82 -0.29 -9.64
N GLY A 240 -12.84 -1.14 -9.95
CA GLY A 240 -12.99 -2.55 -10.26
C GLY A 240 -13.47 -2.84 -11.70
N ILE A 241 -13.54 -1.81 -12.55
CA ILE A 241 -13.93 -1.95 -13.95
C ILE A 241 -12.74 -2.46 -14.75
N PHE A 242 -12.92 -3.59 -15.45
CA PHE A 242 -11.94 -4.07 -16.42
C PHE A 242 -12.28 -3.51 -17.81
N ASN A 243 -11.33 -2.82 -18.41
CA ASN A 243 -11.44 -2.32 -19.79
C ASN A 243 -11.02 -3.42 -20.77
N PRO A 244 -11.96 -4.05 -21.50
CA PRO A 244 -11.61 -5.10 -22.47
C PRO A 244 -10.91 -4.56 -23.72
N GLY A 245 -11.01 -3.25 -23.98
CA GLY A 245 -10.38 -2.59 -25.14
C GLY A 245 -8.99 -2.04 -24.84
N VAL A 246 -8.33 -2.45 -23.74
CA VAL A 246 -7.03 -1.89 -23.32
C VAL A 246 -5.94 -2.00 -24.39
N GLN A 247 -5.96 -3.05 -25.21
CA GLN A 247 -5.03 -3.22 -26.32
C GLN A 247 -5.16 -2.12 -27.38
N GLU A 248 -6.38 -1.64 -27.64
CA GLU A 248 -6.62 -0.53 -28.58
C GLU A 248 -6.03 0.79 -28.05
N PHE A 249 -6.02 0.98 -26.72
CA PHE A 249 -5.34 2.11 -26.09
C PHE A 249 -3.82 2.03 -26.27
N VAL A 250 -3.25 0.85 -26.05
CA VAL A 250 -1.82 0.61 -26.25
C VAL A 250 -1.43 0.87 -27.71
N ASN A 251 -2.19 0.33 -28.66
CA ASN A 251 -1.92 0.51 -30.08
C ASN A 251 -1.96 2.00 -30.48
N ALA A 252 -2.95 2.75 -30.04
CA ALA A 252 -3.07 4.18 -30.35
C ALA A 252 -1.88 5.01 -29.86
N VAL A 253 -1.29 4.65 -28.71
CA VAL A 253 -0.11 5.32 -28.18
C VAL A 253 1.17 4.89 -28.92
N HIS A 254 1.27 3.60 -29.28
CA HIS A 254 2.39 3.09 -30.08
C HIS A 254 2.41 3.70 -31.49
N GLU A 255 1.25 3.96 -32.12
CA GLU A 255 1.15 4.61 -33.43
C GLU A 255 1.85 5.97 -33.48
N VAL A 256 1.87 6.70 -32.36
CA VAL A 256 2.59 7.98 -32.24
C VAL A 256 3.99 7.84 -31.62
N GLY A 257 4.46 6.61 -31.38
CA GLY A 257 5.80 6.31 -30.84
C GLY A 257 5.93 6.47 -29.33
N GLY A 258 4.83 6.54 -28.58
CA GLY A 258 4.82 6.51 -27.11
C GLY A 258 5.02 5.10 -26.56
N LEU A 259 5.40 4.96 -25.29
CA LEU A 259 5.51 3.69 -24.59
C LEU A 259 4.35 3.47 -23.62
N CYS A 260 3.99 2.23 -23.35
CA CYS A 260 2.85 1.90 -22.52
C CYS A 260 3.26 1.13 -21.26
N PHE A 261 2.82 1.65 -20.11
CA PHE A 261 3.04 1.06 -18.80
C PHE A 261 1.73 0.56 -18.19
N TYR A 262 1.74 -0.70 -17.78
CA TYR A 262 0.62 -1.34 -17.11
C TYR A 262 0.81 -1.32 -15.59
N ASP A 263 0.02 -0.52 -14.91
CA ASP A 263 -0.11 -0.61 -13.48
C ASP A 263 -0.96 -1.83 -13.12
N GLN A 264 -0.28 -2.90 -12.75
CA GLN A 264 -0.84 -4.14 -12.22
C GLN A 264 -0.49 -4.28 -10.73
N ALA A 265 -0.45 -3.18 -9.99
CA ALA A 265 -0.15 -3.19 -8.55
C ALA A 265 -0.94 -4.28 -7.83
N ASN A 266 -2.16 -4.55 -8.32
CA ASN A 266 -3.03 -5.63 -7.89
C ASN A 266 -3.29 -6.59 -9.05
N LEU A 267 -2.95 -7.86 -8.87
CA LEU A 267 -3.20 -8.95 -9.80
C LEU A 267 -4.33 -9.89 -9.34
N ASN A 268 -5.01 -9.60 -8.23
CA ASN A 268 -5.93 -10.54 -7.60
C ASN A 268 -7.01 -11.10 -8.53
N GLY A 269 -7.52 -10.29 -9.47
CA GLY A 269 -8.54 -10.74 -10.41
C GLY A 269 -8.02 -11.28 -11.74
N ILE A 270 -6.72 -11.18 -12.01
CA ILE A 270 -6.16 -11.46 -13.35
C ILE A 270 -4.89 -12.33 -13.35
N MET A 271 -4.37 -12.73 -12.17
CA MET A 271 -3.17 -13.54 -12.09
C MET A 271 -3.32 -14.88 -12.82
N GLY A 272 -2.37 -15.19 -13.68
CA GLY A 272 -2.42 -16.40 -14.50
C GLY A 272 -3.45 -16.37 -15.64
N ILE A 273 -4.20 -15.25 -15.80
CA ILE A 273 -5.26 -15.09 -16.80
C ILE A 273 -4.87 -14.08 -17.87
N ALA A 274 -4.36 -12.91 -17.46
CA ALA A 274 -3.98 -11.83 -18.36
C ALA A 274 -2.52 -11.44 -18.14
N ARG A 275 -1.76 -11.30 -19.25
CA ARG A 275 -0.36 -10.93 -19.24
C ARG A 275 -0.18 -9.56 -19.89
N ALA A 276 0.69 -8.74 -19.32
CA ALA A 276 0.95 -7.38 -19.81
C ALA A 276 1.47 -7.39 -21.26
N ARG A 277 2.37 -8.35 -21.60
CA ARG A 277 2.96 -8.44 -22.93
C ARG A 277 1.94 -8.69 -24.01
N GLU A 278 0.98 -9.60 -23.80
CA GLU A 278 -0.04 -9.94 -24.79
C GLU A 278 -0.99 -8.76 -25.05
N ALA A 279 -1.18 -7.88 -24.09
CA ALA A 279 -1.91 -6.63 -24.29
C ALA A 279 -1.05 -5.52 -24.95
N GLY A 280 0.24 -5.80 -25.23
CA GLY A 280 1.15 -4.92 -25.95
C GLY A 280 2.01 -4.00 -25.07
N PHE A 281 1.82 -3.97 -23.76
CA PHE A 281 2.57 -3.09 -22.86
C PHE A 281 4.08 -3.29 -22.92
N ASP A 282 4.84 -2.22 -22.70
CA ASP A 282 6.30 -2.19 -22.74
C ASP A 282 6.93 -2.40 -21.36
N ALA A 283 6.19 -2.04 -20.33
CA ALA A 283 6.56 -2.24 -18.93
C ALA A 283 5.32 -2.49 -18.07
N CYS A 284 5.53 -3.13 -16.92
CA CYS A 284 4.50 -3.32 -15.91
C CYS A 284 5.09 -3.33 -14.50
N HIS A 285 4.23 -3.26 -13.50
CA HIS A 285 4.63 -3.62 -12.15
C HIS A 285 3.51 -4.33 -11.40
N PHE A 286 3.88 -5.12 -10.37
CA PHE A 286 2.97 -5.63 -9.37
C PHE A 286 3.54 -5.49 -7.96
N ASN A 287 2.66 -5.31 -6.99
CA ASN A 287 3.06 -5.16 -5.61
C ASN A 287 3.11 -6.53 -4.92
N LEU A 288 4.32 -6.92 -4.48
CA LEU A 288 4.52 -8.17 -3.75
C LEU A 288 3.76 -8.19 -2.40
N HIS A 289 3.55 -7.02 -1.82
CA HIS A 289 2.80 -6.82 -0.57
C HIS A 289 1.26 -6.77 -0.75
N LYS A 290 0.76 -7.02 -1.96
CA LYS A 290 -0.67 -7.18 -2.26
C LYS A 290 -0.96 -8.63 -2.64
N THR A 291 -0.98 -8.92 -3.92
CA THR A 291 -1.35 -10.22 -4.48
C THR A 291 -0.48 -11.39 -4.00
N PHE A 292 0.80 -11.14 -3.74
CA PHE A 292 1.76 -12.18 -3.36
C PHE A 292 1.88 -12.41 -1.84
N SER A 293 0.89 -11.96 -1.07
CA SER A 293 0.74 -12.29 0.35
C SER A 293 1.94 -11.93 1.25
N SER A 294 2.72 -10.96 0.84
CA SER A 294 3.78 -10.40 1.68
C SER A 294 3.22 -9.20 2.44
N PRO A 295 3.11 -9.23 3.77
CA PRO A 295 2.36 -8.21 4.50
C PRO A 295 3.00 -6.84 4.40
N HIS A 296 2.15 -5.82 4.21
CA HIS A 296 2.57 -4.42 4.16
C HIS A 296 2.65 -3.77 5.54
N GLY A 297 2.14 -4.43 6.57
CA GLY A 297 2.13 -3.93 7.95
C GLY A 297 1.48 -2.55 8.10
N SER A 298 0.34 -2.33 7.44
CA SER A 298 -0.38 -1.05 7.47
C SER A 298 0.51 0.15 7.10
N LEU A 299 1.07 0.13 5.87
CA LEU A 299 2.02 1.09 5.31
C LEU A 299 3.49 0.85 5.71
N GLY A 300 3.83 -0.34 6.16
CA GLY A 300 5.21 -0.77 6.41
C GLY A 300 6.00 -1.07 5.12
N PRO A 301 7.07 -1.85 5.21
CA PRO A 301 7.90 -2.20 4.07
C PRO A 301 7.10 -2.91 2.98
N GLY A 302 7.21 -2.44 1.74
CA GLY A 302 6.62 -3.05 0.56
C GLY A 302 7.65 -3.34 -0.52
N CYS A 303 7.21 -3.88 -1.65
CA CYS A 303 8.02 -4.05 -2.85
C CYS A 303 7.12 -3.95 -4.08
N GLY A 304 7.53 -3.11 -5.04
CA GLY A 304 6.96 -3.04 -6.37
C GLY A 304 7.88 -3.77 -7.35
N ALA A 305 7.54 -5.01 -7.70
CA ALA A 305 8.26 -5.73 -8.75
C ALA A 305 8.01 -5.03 -10.09
N TYR A 306 9.05 -4.44 -10.69
CA TYR A 306 8.96 -3.65 -11.91
C TYR A 306 9.61 -4.40 -13.08
N GLY A 307 8.82 -4.66 -14.12
CA GLY A 307 9.18 -5.45 -15.27
C GLY A 307 9.16 -4.68 -16.58
N VAL A 308 10.08 -5.02 -17.49
CA VAL A 308 10.24 -4.36 -18.79
C VAL A 308 10.52 -5.36 -19.92
N LYS A 309 10.24 -4.95 -21.17
CA LYS A 309 10.72 -5.63 -22.37
C LYS A 309 12.24 -5.49 -22.54
N GLU A 310 12.84 -6.38 -23.32
CA GLU A 310 14.29 -6.45 -23.63
C GLU A 310 14.91 -5.09 -23.96
N GLU A 311 14.28 -4.33 -24.87
CA GLU A 311 14.79 -3.04 -25.33
C GLU A 311 14.94 -1.99 -24.22
N LEU A 312 14.20 -2.13 -23.13
CA LEU A 312 14.21 -1.24 -21.97
C LEU A 312 15.12 -1.74 -20.84
N ALA A 313 15.59 -2.98 -20.90
CA ALA A 313 16.35 -3.63 -19.82
C ALA A 313 17.68 -2.91 -19.49
N LYS A 314 18.30 -2.25 -20.46
CA LYS A 314 19.53 -1.48 -20.25
C LYS A 314 19.36 -0.27 -19.33
N PHE A 315 18.13 0.22 -19.16
CA PHE A 315 17.81 1.36 -18.30
C PHE A 315 17.41 0.96 -16.88
N LEU A 316 17.22 -0.34 -16.62
CA LEU A 316 16.84 -0.81 -15.28
C LEU A 316 17.82 -0.35 -14.20
N PRO A 317 17.33 -0.13 -12.98
CA PRO A 317 18.17 0.19 -11.82
C PRO A 317 19.25 -0.86 -11.58
N VAL A 318 20.41 -0.43 -11.16
CA VAL A 318 21.55 -1.30 -10.80
C VAL A 318 21.71 -1.42 -9.26
N PRO A 319 22.19 -2.58 -8.75
CA PRO A 319 22.58 -3.77 -9.49
C PRO A 319 21.36 -4.61 -9.93
N VAL A 320 21.58 -5.43 -10.95
CA VAL A 320 20.69 -6.55 -11.28
C VAL A 320 21.37 -7.86 -10.91
N VAL A 321 20.58 -8.87 -10.55
CA VAL A 321 21.13 -10.21 -10.26
C VAL A 321 21.25 -11.00 -11.56
N THR A 322 22.43 -11.53 -11.84
CA THR A 322 22.71 -12.37 -13.01
C THR A 322 23.25 -13.74 -12.60
N PHE A 323 23.18 -14.72 -13.48
CA PHE A 323 23.68 -16.09 -13.26
C PHE A 323 24.60 -16.49 -14.39
N ASN A 324 25.83 -16.90 -14.09
CA ASN A 324 26.85 -17.27 -15.06
C ASN A 324 26.99 -18.79 -15.28
N SER A 325 26.02 -19.58 -14.89
CA SER A 325 25.96 -21.04 -14.88
C SER A 325 26.66 -21.71 -13.68
N GLU A 326 27.35 -20.95 -12.82
CA GLU A 326 28.01 -21.45 -11.61
C GLU A 326 27.55 -20.70 -10.37
N LYS A 327 27.52 -19.35 -10.45
CA LYS A 327 27.21 -18.46 -9.34
C LYS A 327 26.29 -17.32 -9.75
N TYR A 328 25.59 -16.77 -8.78
CA TYR A 328 24.82 -15.55 -8.92
C TYR A 328 25.70 -14.33 -8.62
N HIS A 329 25.57 -13.27 -9.41
CA HIS A 329 26.38 -12.06 -9.34
C HIS A 329 25.51 -10.82 -9.34
N LEU A 330 26.04 -9.72 -8.76
CA LEU A 330 25.50 -8.38 -8.84
C LEU A 330 26.13 -7.60 -9.99
N GLU A 331 25.37 -7.39 -11.05
CA GLU A 331 25.83 -6.65 -12.23
C GLU A 331 25.55 -5.14 -12.05
N TYR A 332 26.62 -4.36 -11.96
CA TYR A 332 26.60 -2.90 -11.83
C TYR A 332 26.92 -2.19 -13.15
N ASP A 333 27.60 -2.83 -14.09
CA ASP A 333 28.08 -2.20 -15.35
C ASP A 333 26.97 -2.10 -16.39
N LYS A 334 26.07 -1.15 -16.16
CA LYS A 334 24.99 -0.77 -17.09
C LYS A 334 25.02 0.74 -17.33
N PRO A 335 25.82 1.23 -18.30
CA PRO A 335 26.02 2.68 -18.49
C PRO A 335 24.75 3.48 -18.79
N SER A 336 23.72 2.84 -19.31
CA SER A 336 22.41 3.47 -19.61
C SER A 336 21.42 3.41 -18.44
N SER A 337 21.78 2.73 -17.33
CA SER A 337 20.91 2.58 -16.18
C SER A 337 20.51 3.93 -15.56
N ILE A 338 19.28 4.01 -15.06
CA ILE A 338 18.82 5.18 -14.29
C ILE A 338 19.45 5.26 -12.88
N GLY A 339 20.39 4.37 -12.56
CA GLY A 339 21.04 4.30 -11.26
C GLY A 339 20.23 3.50 -10.23
N LYS A 340 20.31 3.88 -8.96
CA LYS A 340 19.53 3.25 -7.88
C LYS A 340 18.25 4.04 -7.61
N VAL A 341 17.16 3.34 -7.44
CA VAL A 341 15.88 3.93 -7.00
C VAL A 341 15.63 3.71 -5.51
N ARG A 342 16.36 2.77 -4.91
CA ARG A 342 16.39 2.49 -3.47
C ARG A 342 17.75 1.92 -3.09
N GLU A 343 18.06 1.95 -1.79
CA GLU A 343 19.30 1.39 -1.25
C GLU A 343 19.39 -0.12 -1.50
N PHE A 344 20.57 -0.61 -1.77
CA PHE A 344 20.94 -2.02 -1.96
C PHE A 344 20.10 -2.69 -3.06
N LEU A 345 19.39 -3.78 -2.71
CA LEU A 345 18.54 -4.56 -3.59
C LEU A 345 17.03 -4.35 -3.28
N GLY A 346 16.68 -3.35 -2.48
CA GLY A 346 15.32 -3.10 -2.01
C GLY A 346 14.97 -3.92 -0.75
N ASN A 347 13.68 -4.22 -0.58
CA ASN A 347 13.17 -4.94 0.60
C ASN A 347 13.21 -6.46 0.39
N ILE A 348 14.38 -7.07 0.62
CA ILE A 348 14.60 -8.49 0.35
C ILE A 348 13.73 -9.41 1.21
N GLU A 349 13.41 -8.99 2.42
CA GLU A 349 12.48 -9.72 3.30
C GLU A 349 11.09 -9.86 2.66
N VAL A 350 10.59 -8.81 2.02
CA VAL A 350 9.32 -8.83 1.27
C VAL A 350 9.42 -9.74 0.04
N VAL A 351 10.56 -9.71 -0.65
CA VAL A 351 10.86 -10.59 -1.79
C VAL A 351 10.83 -12.07 -1.36
N LEU A 352 11.49 -12.41 -0.23
CA LEU A 352 11.50 -13.77 0.30
C LEU A 352 10.11 -14.25 0.67
N LYS A 353 9.31 -13.44 1.38
CA LYS A 353 7.94 -13.79 1.76
C LYS A 353 7.07 -14.07 0.53
N ALA A 354 7.15 -13.23 -0.48
CA ALA A 354 6.44 -13.42 -1.75
C ALA A 354 6.90 -14.70 -2.47
N TYR A 355 8.20 -14.93 -2.53
CA TYR A 355 8.76 -16.15 -3.13
C TYR A 355 8.28 -17.41 -2.40
N ALA A 356 8.32 -17.40 -1.05
CA ALA A 356 7.85 -18.53 -0.25
C ALA A 356 6.35 -18.82 -0.46
N TRP A 357 5.54 -17.77 -0.57
CA TRP A 357 4.11 -17.90 -0.89
C TRP A 357 3.89 -18.52 -2.27
N ILE A 358 4.59 -18.02 -3.30
CA ILE A 358 4.51 -18.56 -4.66
C ILE A 358 4.90 -20.04 -4.68
N MET A 359 6.00 -20.39 -4.01
CA MET A 359 6.46 -21.78 -3.93
C MET A 359 5.47 -22.70 -3.22
N SER A 360 4.73 -22.19 -2.24
CA SER A 360 3.68 -22.96 -1.55
C SER A 360 2.41 -23.14 -2.39
N MET A 361 2.09 -22.18 -3.25
CA MET A 361 0.89 -22.22 -4.07
C MET A 361 1.09 -23.02 -5.37
N GLY A 362 2.27 -22.91 -6.00
CA GLY A 362 2.50 -23.45 -7.33
C GLY A 362 1.68 -22.75 -8.42
N ALA A 363 1.88 -23.13 -9.67
CA ALA A 363 1.22 -22.47 -10.81
C ALA A 363 -0.31 -22.61 -10.77
N GLU A 364 -0.82 -23.78 -10.40
CA GLU A 364 -2.26 -24.03 -10.30
C GLU A 364 -2.90 -23.20 -9.18
N GLY A 365 -2.25 -23.15 -7.99
CA GLY A 365 -2.71 -22.35 -6.87
C GLY A 365 -2.72 -20.85 -7.17
N LEU A 366 -1.74 -20.33 -7.90
CA LEU A 366 -1.73 -18.92 -8.32
C LEU A 366 -2.94 -18.56 -9.20
N LEU A 367 -3.31 -19.45 -10.13
CA LEU A 367 -4.51 -19.26 -10.95
C LEU A 367 -5.79 -19.38 -10.12
N GLU A 368 -5.84 -20.34 -9.20
CA GLU A 368 -6.99 -20.55 -8.32
C GLU A 368 -7.24 -19.34 -7.42
N THR A 369 -6.21 -18.68 -6.90
CA THR A 369 -6.37 -17.46 -6.08
C THR A 369 -7.14 -16.37 -6.82
N ALA A 370 -6.85 -16.15 -8.11
CA ALA A 370 -7.56 -15.18 -8.93
C ALA A 370 -9.04 -15.55 -9.13
N HIS A 371 -9.32 -16.81 -9.43
CA HIS A 371 -10.70 -17.30 -9.59
C HIS A 371 -11.50 -17.12 -8.30
N VAL A 372 -10.94 -17.51 -7.15
CA VAL A 372 -11.60 -17.38 -5.84
C VAL A 372 -11.82 -15.92 -5.48
N ALA A 373 -10.84 -15.04 -5.70
CA ALA A 373 -10.99 -13.61 -5.45
C ALA A 373 -12.17 -13.00 -6.24
N VAL A 374 -12.29 -13.35 -7.53
CA VAL A 374 -13.40 -12.88 -8.37
C VAL A 374 -14.76 -13.44 -7.90
N ILE A 375 -14.81 -14.71 -7.50
CA ILE A 375 -16.02 -15.33 -6.96
C ILE A 375 -16.44 -14.64 -5.65
N ASN A 376 -15.50 -14.45 -4.73
CA ASN A 376 -15.70 -13.79 -3.45
C ASN A 376 -16.23 -12.36 -3.63
N ASN A 377 -15.61 -11.59 -4.52
CA ASN A 377 -16.05 -10.23 -4.82
C ASN A 377 -17.47 -10.17 -5.39
N ASN A 378 -17.79 -11.01 -6.37
CA ASN A 378 -19.14 -11.05 -6.96
C ASN A 378 -20.19 -11.56 -5.94
N TYR A 379 -19.79 -12.42 -5.01
CA TYR A 379 -20.66 -12.82 -3.91
C TYR A 379 -20.93 -11.68 -2.93
N LEU A 380 -19.88 -10.95 -2.52
CA LEU A 380 -20.01 -9.76 -1.69
C LEU A 380 -20.86 -8.68 -2.36
N GLU A 381 -20.67 -8.42 -3.66
CA GLU A 381 -21.48 -7.47 -4.43
C GLU A 381 -22.96 -7.78 -4.31
N LYS A 382 -23.34 -9.05 -4.49
CA LYS A 382 -24.73 -9.49 -4.34
C LYS A 382 -25.31 -9.24 -2.95
N LEU A 383 -24.48 -9.38 -1.90
CA LEU A 383 -24.91 -9.13 -0.52
C LEU A 383 -25.06 -7.64 -0.22
N LEU A 384 -24.12 -6.82 -0.69
CA LEU A 384 -24.08 -5.38 -0.40
C LEU A 384 -25.15 -4.59 -1.16
N LEU A 385 -25.38 -4.88 -2.44
CA LEU A 385 -26.41 -4.20 -3.24
C LEU A 385 -27.85 -4.52 -2.78
N ALA A 386 -28.02 -5.50 -1.90
CA ALA A 386 -29.29 -5.78 -1.23
C ALA A 386 -29.49 -4.95 0.06
N ILE A 387 -28.55 -4.08 0.42
CA ILE A 387 -28.59 -3.26 1.63
C ILE A 387 -29.08 -1.84 1.26
N PRO A 388 -30.09 -1.28 1.94
CA PRO A 388 -30.54 0.09 1.71
C PRO A 388 -29.40 1.11 1.85
N GLY A 389 -29.37 2.11 0.97
CA GLY A 389 -28.41 3.19 1.01
C GLY A 389 -27.06 2.89 0.33
N ILE A 390 -26.85 1.68 -0.20
CA ILE A 390 -25.62 1.31 -0.93
C ILE A 390 -25.91 1.23 -2.42
N THR A 391 -25.02 1.86 -3.22
CA THR A 391 -25.10 1.84 -4.69
C THR A 391 -23.76 1.47 -5.30
N LYS A 392 -23.79 1.09 -6.58
CA LYS A 392 -22.61 0.82 -7.39
C LYS A 392 -22.60 1.76 -8.59
N PRO A 393 -21.88 2.88 -8.55
CA PRO A 393 -21.81 3.82 -9.66
C PRO A 393 -21.01 3.23 -10.83
N TYR A 394 -21.25 3.75 -12.03
CA TYR A 394 -20.63 3.41 -13.30
C TYR A 394 -20.83 1.95 -13.77
N ALA A 395 -20.71 1.73 -15.05
CA ALA A 395 -20.79 0.44 -15.72
C ALA A 395 -21.93 -0.44 -15.17
N GLU A 396 -23.16 0.10 -15.21
CA GLU A 396 -24.37 -0.60 -14.76
C GLU A 396 -24.51 -1.96 -15.44
N GLY A 397 -24.92 -2.97 -14.70
CA GLY A 397 -25.11 -4.35 -15.19
C GLY A 397 -23.81 -5.10 -15.51
N LYS A 398 -22.64 -4.46 -15.40
CA LYS A 398 -21.35 -5.12 -15.63
C LYS A 398 -20.78 -5.68 -14.33
N ARG A 399 -20.20 -6.89 -14.44
CA ARG A 399 -19.47 -7.50 -13.32
C ARG A 399 -18.14 -6.79 -13.10
N ARG A 400 -17.69 -6.81 -11.87
CA ARG A 400 -16.32 -6.45 -11.48
C ARG A 400 -15.48 -7.70 -11.33
N LEU A 401 -14.16 -7.56 -11.35
CA LEU A 401 -13.28 -8.69 -11.09
C LEU A 401 -13.10 -8.88 -9.57
N ASP A 402 -12.11 -8.30 -9.00
CA ASP A 402 -11.64 -8.55 -7.63
C ASP A 402 -12.08 -7.50 -6.60
N GLN A 403 -12.53 -6.33 -7.07
CA GLN A 403 -12.99 -5.23 -6.21
C GLN A 403 -14.20 -4.50 -6.79
N VAL A 404 -14.92 -3.79 -5.93
CA VAL A 404 -16.01 -2.87 -6.32
C VAL A 404 -15.91 -1.61 -5.50
N ARG A 405 -15.94 -0.44 -6.16
CA ARG A 405 -16.12 0.83 -5.47
C ARG A 405 -17.61 1.12 -5.32
N TYR A 406 -18.11 0.95 -4.10
CA TYR A 406 -19.48 1.30 -3.74
C TYR A 406 -19.59 2.77 -3.34
N SER A 407 -20.80 3.29 -3.35
CA SER A 407 -21.15 4.60 -2.81
C SER A 407 -22.18 4.47 -1.70
N PHE A 408 -21.93 5.16 -0.58
CA PHE A 408 -22.88 5.37 0.53
C PHE A 408 -23.55 6.74 0.46
N GLU A 409 -23.44 7.46 -0.66
CA GLU A 409 -24.06 8.78 -0.87
C GLU A 409 -25.56 8.76 -0.55
N LYS A 410 -26.27 7.74 -1.06
CA LYS A 410 -27.70 7.57 -0.77
C LYS A 410 -27.99 7.39 0.73
N LEU A 411 -27.14 6.65 1.45
CA LEU A 411 -27.27 6.51 2.91
C LEU A 411 -27.09 7.87 3.59
N LYS A 412 -26.10 8.65 3.16
CA LYS A 412 -25.81 9.97 3.70
C LYS A 412 -26.92 10.97 3.42
N GLU A 413 -27.46 10.98 2.22
CA GLU A 413 -28.61 11.82 1.85
C GLU A 413 -29.86 11.52 2.72
N ASP A 414 -30.16 10.24 2.91
CA ASP A 414 -31.34 9.78 3.64
C ASP A 414 -31.22 9.97 5.16
N THR A 415 -30.01 9.83 5.74
CA THR A 415 -29.81 9.67 7.20
C THR A 415 -28.77 10.63 7.79
N GLY A 416 -27.96 11.27 6.97
CA GLY A 416 -26.81 12.05 7.38
C GLY A 416 -25.60 11.22 7.87
N VAL A 417 -25.62 9.89 7.65
CA VAL A 417 -24.54 8.96 8.01
C VAL A 417 -23.67 8.70 6.79
N GLY A 418 -22.42 9.09 6.81
CA GLY A 418 -21.46 8.89 5.72
C GLY A 418 -20.59 7.64 5.91
N THR A 419 -19.71 7.40 4.92
CA THR A 419 -18.81 6.23 4.90
C THR A 419 -17.93 6.14 6.13
N ILE A 420 -17.38 7.25 6.58
CA ILE A 420 -16.50 7.29 7.78
C ILE A 420 -17.28 6.90 9.05
N ASP A 421 -18.53 7.34 9.18
CA ASP A 421 -19.37 6.95 10.32
C ASP A 421 -19.66 5.45 10.29
N VAL A 422 -19.95 4.90 9.10
CA VAL A 422 -20.13 3.45 8.90
C VAL A 422 -18.90 2.68 9.32
N MET A 423 -17.70 3.08 8.86
CA MET A 423 -16.42 2.45 9.23
C MET A 423 -16.17 2.49 10.74
N ASN A 424 -16.40 3.63 11.39
CA ASN A 424 -16.26 3.77 12.83
C ASN A 424 -17.22 2.83 13.59
N ARG A 425 -18.46 2.67 13.09
CA ARG A 425 -19.43 1.78 13.73
C ARG A 425 -19.09 0.29 13.56
N MET A 426 -18.45 -0.09 12.45
CA MET A 426 -18.00 -1.47 12.21
C MET A 426 -17.00 -1.95 13.26
N VAL A 427 -16.21 -1.05 13.85
CA VAL A 427 -15.25 -1.38 14.93
C VAL A 427 -15.95 -2.02 16.12
N ASP A 428 -17.17 -1.59 16.48
CA ASP A 428 -17.94 -2.15 17.58
C ASP A 428 -18.39 -3.60 17.33
N PHE A 429 -18.24 -4.10 16.11
CA PHE A 429 -18.48 -5.48 15.70
C PHE A 429 -17.18 -6.27 15.43
N GLY A 430 -16.01 -5.69 15.76
CA GLY A 430 -14.71 -6.32 15.59
C GLY A 430 -14.16 -6.24 14.17
N ILE A 431 -14.59 -5.26 13.37
CA ILE A 431 -14.08 -5.02 12.02
C ILE A 431 -13.43 -3.64 11.95
N VAL A 432 -12.15 -3.60 11.64
CA VAL A 432 -11.43 -2.38 11.31
C VAL A 432 -11.35 -2.25 9.80
N ASN A 433 -11.83 -1.14 9.28
CA ASN A 433 -11.60 -0.72 7.91
C ASN A 433 -10.51 0.33 7.90
N TYR A 434 -9.40 0.00 7.30
CA TYR A 434 -8.21 0.83 7.35
C TYR A 434 -8.35 2.08 6.48
N PHE A 435 -9.02 1.92 5.33
CA PHE A 435 -9.06 2.95 4.31
C PHE A 435 -10.30 2.80 3.42
N PRO A 436 -11.12 3.84 3.23
CA PRO A 436 -12.36 3.69 2.48
C PRO A 436 -12.14 3.53 0.98
N SER A 437 -11.35 4.40 0.38
CA SER A 437 -11.04 4.42 -1.06
C SER A 437 -10.07 5.54 -1.40
N HIS A 438 -9.45 5.45 -2.59
CA HIS A 438 -8.74 6.57 -3.21
C HIS A 438 -9.73 7.56 -3.86
N VAL A 439 -9.32 8.78 -4.08
CA VAL A 439 -10.02 9.81 -4.88
C VAL A 439 -11.54 9.86 -4.63
N PRO A 440 -12.01 10.31 -3.47
CA PRO A 440 -13.43 10.26 -3.09
C PRO A 440 -14.34 11.10 -3.98
N TRP A 441 -13.81 12.12 -4.66
CA TRP A 441 -14.61 13.00 -5.53
C TRP A 441 -15.09 12.36 -6.85
N ILE A 442 -14.54 11.19 -7.25
CA ILE A 442 -15.00 10.43 -8.43
C ILE A 442 -16.28 9.67 -8.09
N VAL A 443 -16.32 9.10 -6.89
CA VAL A 443 -17.46 8.42 -6.29
C VAL A 443 -17.68 9.05 -4.93
N SER A 444 -18.84 9.65 -4.71
CA SER A 444 -19.17 10.26 -3.44
C SER A 444 -19.35 9.18 -2.37
N GLU A 445 -18.93 9.46 -1.13
CA GLU A 445 -19.01 8.54 0.01
C GLU A 445 -18.52 7.11 -0.36
N PRO A 446 -17.28 6.95 -0.83
CA PRO A 446 -16.83 5.70 -1.40
C PRO A 446 -16.44 4.68 -0.32
N MET A 447 -16.61 3.40 -0.66
CA MET A 447 -15.99 2.26 0.02
C MET A 447 -15.60 1.23 -1.03
N THR A 448 -14.34 0.80 -1.02
CA THR A 448 -13.83 -0.18 -1.98
C THR A 448 -13.37 -1.44 -1.25
N PRO A 449 -14.29 -2.37 -0.92
CA PRO A 449 -13.92 -3.68 -0.42
C PRO A 449 -13.33 -4.54 -1.53
N GLU A 450 -12.35 -5.36 -1.14
CA GLU A 450 -11.66 -6.30 -1.99
C GLU A 450 -11.47 -7.63 -1.25
N PRO A 451 -12.50 -8.51 -1.25
CA PRO A 451 -12.39 -9.83 -0.68
C PRO A 451 -11.51 -10.70 -1.57
N CYS A 452 -10.28 -10.94 -1.13
CA CYS A 452 -9.38 -11.86 -1.81
C CYS A 452 -9.71 -13.33 -1.47
N GLU A 453 -8.87 -14.26 -1.92
CA GLU A 453 -9.02 -15.69 -1.64
C GLU A 453 -8.84 -16.06 -0.17
N SER A 454 -8.25 -15.18 0.64
CA SER A 454 -7.99 -15.45 2.07
C SER A 454 -9.25 -15.50 2.93
N TYR A 455 -10.36 -14.97 2.44
CA TYR A 455 -11.60 -14.88 3.21
C TYR A 455 -12.57 -15.98 2.85
N SER A 456 -13.10 -16.63 3.89
CA SER A 456 -14.14 -17.65 3.74
C SER A 456 -15.48 -17.01 3.38
N LYS A 457 -16.41 -17.84 2.91
CA LYS A 457 -17.80 -17.41 2.68
C LYS A 457 -18.43 -16.85 3.95
N GLU A 458 -18.15 -17.46 5.10
CA GLU A 458 -18.63 -17.05 6.41
C GLU A 458 -18.11 -15.67 6.81
N ASP A 459 -16.85 -15.37 6.53
CA ASP A 459 -16.26 -14.04 6.77
C ASP A 459 -16.95 -12.97 5.91
N ILE A 460 -17.16 -13.26 4.64
CA ILE A 460 -17.86 -12.36 3.70
C ILE A 460 -19.30 -12.12 4.13
N GLU A 461 -20.01 -13.18 4.54
CA GLU A 461 -21.38 -13.08 5.05
C GLU A 461 -21.44 -12.27 6.35
N TYR A 462 -20.47 -12.46 7.25
CA TYR A 462 -20.34 -11.70 8.49
C TYR A 462 -20.10 -10.22 8.22
N TRP A 463 -19.13 -9.90 7.37
CA TRP A 463 -18.79 -8.53 6.99
C TRP A 463 -20.01 -7.80 6.39
N ALA A 464 -20.71 -8.44 5.44
CA ALA A 464 -21.91 -7.89 4.84
C ALA A 464 -23.08 -7.75 5.85
N ALA A 465 -23.18 -8.67 6.84
CA ALA A 465 -24.20 -8.59 7.88
C ALA A 465 -23.95 -7.41 8.83
N VAL A 466 -22.69 -7.10 9.14
CA VAL A 466 -22.32 -5.90 9.91
C VAL A 466 -22.71 -4.63 9.16
N ILE A 467 -22.37 -4.49 7.88
CA ILE A 467 -22.80 -3.34 7.05
C ILE A 467 -24.33 -3.21 7.03
N ARG A 468 -25.05 -4.32 6.90
CA ARG A 468 -26.52 -4.32 6.95
C ARG A 468 -27.07 -3.84 8.29
N GLN A 469 -26.44 -4.24 9.39
CA GLN A 469 -26.82 -3.78 10.73
C GLN A 469 -26.57 -2.28 10.87
N VAL A 470 -25.40 -1.79 10.45
CA VAL A 470 -25.06 -0.37 10.50
C VAL A 470 -26.02 0.47 9.64
N SER A 471 -26.34 0.02 8.42
CA SER A 471 -27.36 0.66 7.58
C SER A 471 -28.71 0.73 8.29
N LYS A 472 -29.17 -0.39 8.88
CA LYS A 472 -30.42 -0.43 9.66
C LYS A 472 -30.41 0.57 10.83
N GLU A 473 -29.29 0.66 11.55
CA GLU A 473 -29.09 1.63 12.64
C GLU A 473 -29.13 3.07 12.11
N ALA A 474 -28.48 3.34 10.96
CA ALA A 474 -28.50 4.65 10.33
C ALA A 474 -29.91 5.14 9.99
N TYR A 475 -30.78 4.28 9.48
CA TYR A 475 -32.17 4.61 9.19
C TYR A 475 -33.08 4.70 10.43
N SER A 476 -32.75 4.00 11.54
CA SER A 476 -33.61 3.96 12.74
C SER A 476 -33.13 4.89 13.87
N ASN A 477 -31.83 5.03 14.05
CA ASN A 477 -31.19 5.85 15.08
C ASN A 477 -29.78 6.28 14.60
N PRO A 478 -29.66 7.27 13.71
CA PRO A 478 -28.40 7.66 13.11
C PRO A 478 -27.34 8.08 14.12
N GLU A 479 -27.73 8.59 15.30
CA GLU A 479 -26.77 9.04 16.31
C GLU A 479 -25.90 7.91 16.85
N ILE A 480 -26.39 6.67 16.94
CA ILE A 480 -25.57 5.53 17.36
C ILE A 480 -24.44 5.24 16.38
N VAL A 481 -24.62 5.58 15.10
CA VAL A 481 -23.58 5.41 14.09
C VAL A 481 -22.62 6.61 14.09
N LYS A 482 -23.14 7.83 14.14
CA LYS A 482 -22.33 9.07 14.11
C LYS A 482 -21.41 9.24 15.32
N THR A 483 -21.76 8.67 16.46
CA THR A 483 -21.00 8.74 17.70
C THR A 483 -20.08 7.54 17.92
N ALA A 484 -20.08 6.57 17.01
CA ALA A 484 -19.21 5.40 17.07
C ALA A 484 -17.71 5.77 16.83
N PRO A 485 -16.76 4.92 17.30
CA PRO A 485 -16.96 3.65 18.00
C PRO A 485 -17.34 3.83 19.48
N HIS A 486 -18.10 2.87 20.05
CA HIS A 486 -18.53 2.89 21.45
C HIS A 486 -17.72 1.96 22.35
N ASN A 487 -17.18 0.89 21.79
CA ASN A 487 -16.53 -0.19 22.51
C ASN A 487 -15.02 -0.29 22.23
N SER A 488 -14.46 0.67 21.49
CA SER A 488 -13.03 0.81 21.27
C SER A 488 -12.37 1.60 22.41
N SER A 489 -11.09 1.41 22.61
CA SER A 489 -10.26 2.21 23.50
C SER A 489 -10.12 3.66 23.03
N SER A 490 -10.14 3.89 21.73
CA SER A 490 -10.13 5.21 21.10
C SER A 490 -11.56 5.61 20.70
N HIS A 491 -11.86 6.88 20.86
CA HIS A 491 -13.08 7.49 20.36
C HIS A 491 -13.01 7.68 18.84
N LYS A 492 -13.87 8.51 18.28
CA LYS A 492 -13.96 8.75 16.85
C LYS A 492 -12.57 8.99 16.22
N ILE A 493 -12.27 8.27 15.14
CA ILE A 493 -11.01 8.41 14.40
C ILE A 493 -10.94 9.84 13.85
N ILE A 494 -9.85 10.52 14.16
CA ILE A 494 -9.58 11.86 13.63
C ILE A 494 -9.03 11.69 12.22
N ASN A 495 -9.75 12.21 11.23
CA ASN A 495 -9.33 12.18 9.83
C ASN A 495 -8.41 13.37 9.47
N ALA A 496 -7.86 13.35 8.25
CA ALA A 496 -6.99 14.41 7.76
C ALA A 496 -7.69 15.78 7.73
N GLU A 497 -8.97 15.83 7.39
CA GLU A 497 -9.76 17.07 7.38
C GLU A 497 -9.80 17.71 8.77
N THR A 498 -10.00 16.90 9.82
CA THR A 498 -9.96 17.39 11.22
C THR A 498 -8.59 17.95 11.57
N ILE A 499 -7.50 17.37 11.03
CA ILE A 499 -6.14 17.87 11.23
C ILE A 499 -5.97 19.23 10.56
N ASP A 500 -6.42 19.34 9.32
CA ASP A 500 -6.28 20.56 8.51
C ASP A 500 -7.16 21.70 9.03
N GLU A 501 -8.40 21.41 9.45
CA GLU A 501 -9.31 22.40 10.01
C GLU A 501 -8.92 22.85 11.43
N HIS A 502 -8.33 21.95 12.20
CA HIS A 502 -8.00 22.19 13.61
C HIS A 502 -6.56 21.82 13.97
N PRO A 503 -5.54 22.40 13.30
CA PRO A 503 -4.14 22.06 13.53
C PRO A 503 -3.69 22.32 14.97
N GLN A 504 -4.39 23.20 15.70
CA GLN A 504 -4.14 23.49 17.11
C GLN A 504 -4.45 22.31 18.05
N LEU A 505 -5.21 21.31 17.61
CA LEU A 505 -5.48 20.11 18.40
C LEU A 505 -4.27 19.17 18.47
N TRP A 506 -3.30 19.34 17.56
CA TRP A 506 -2.13 18.50 17.47
C TRP A 506 -0.96 19.05 18.27
N ALA A 507 -0.23 18.17 18.91
CA ALA A 507 1.02 18.50 19.58
C ALA A 507 2.20 17.94 18.77
N LEU A 508 2.81 18.79 17.96
CA LEU A 508 3.93 18.42 17.07
C LEU A 508 5.27 18.32 17.82
N SER A 509 5.29 18.58 19.13
CA SER A 509 6.47 18.45 19.96
C SER A 509 6.08 18.17 21.41
N TRP A 510 7.02 17.60 22.18
CA TRP A 510 6.84 17.38 23.61
C TRP A 510 6.46 18.66 24.38
N ASN A 511 7.08 19.78 24.06
CA ASN A 511 6.77 21.05 24.69
C ASN A 511 5.34 21.53 24.37
N ALA A 512 4.88 21.35 23.12
CA ALA A 512 3.51 21.67 22.74
C ALA A 512 2.50 20.76 23.47
N TYR A 513 2.80 19.48 23.59
CA TYR A 513 2.00 18.54 24.37
C TYR A 513 1.87 18.95 25.84
N LEU A 514 2.98 19.23 26.53
CA LEU A 514 2.98 19.67 27.93
C LEU A 514 2.19 20.96 28.13
N LYS A 515 2.28 21.90 27.20
CA LYS A 515 1.51 23.15 27.26
C LYS A 515 0.00 22.87 27.15
N LYS A 516 -0.42 22.02 26.22
CA LYS A 516 -1.83 21.63 26.04
C LYS A 516 -2.36 20.86 27.24
N LYS A 517 -1.58 19.95 27.81
CA LYS A 517 -1.96 19.17 29.00
C LYS A 517 -2.24 20.09 30.20
N ARG A 518 -1.38 21.07 30.46
CA ARG A 518 -1.58 22.06 31.55
C ARG A 518 -2.89 22.84 31.40
N VAL A 519 -3.17 23.33 30.17
CA VAL A 519 -4.42 24.03 29.88
C VAL A 519 -5.64 23.13 30.06
N GLY A 520 -5.56 21.85 29.71
CA GLY A 520 -6.61 20.86 29.93
C GLY A 520 -6.89 20.63 31.44
N GLU A 521 -5.85 20.48 32.24
CA GLU A 521 -5.95 20.29 33.69
C GLU A 521 -6.53 21.52 34.41
N GLU A 522 -6.17 22.73 34.00
CA GLU A 522 -6.73 23.99 34.49
C GLU A 522 -8.22 24.10 34.16
N ASN A 523 -8.64 23.75 32.97
CA ASN A 523 -10.04 23.76 32.54
C ASN A 523 -10.91 22.74 33.31
N VAL A 524 -10.36 21.59 33.70
CA VAL A 524 -11.05 20.59 34.52
C VAL A 524 -11.20 21.06 35.97
N LYS A 525 -10.22 21.79 36.50
CA LYS A 525 -10.31 22.39 37.85
C LYS A 525 -11.34 23.51 37.93
N ILE A 526 -11.57 24.25 36.83
CA ILE A 526 -12.58 25.33 36.78
C ILE A 526 -14.01 24.76 36.68
N LYS A 527 -14.17 23.52 36.21
CA LYS A 527 -15.47 22.84 36.05
C LYS A 527 -15.87 21.96 37.24
N LYS A 528 -15.00 21.78 38.23
CA LYS A 528 -15.29 21.19 39.55
C LYS A 528 -15.48 22.26 40.59
#